data_78fdbd54e95825866cf57ebd5158a41c
#
_entry.id   78fdbd54e95825866cf57ebd5158a41c
#
_cell.length_a   1.000
_cell.length_b   1.000
_cell.length_c   1.000
_cell.angle_alpha   90.00
_cell.angle_beta   90.00
_cell.angle_gamma   90.00
#
_symmetry.space_group_name_H-M   'P 1'
#
loop_
_entity.id
_entity.type
_entity.pdbx_description
1 polymer ?
#
loop_
_entity_poly.entity_id
_entity_poly.type
_entity_poly.pdbx_seq_one_letter_code
_entity_poly.pdbx_strand_id
1 'polypeptide(L)'
;QMLDDMQFDNYCVSLKDSDSDKVIDANRRFAAERPDIPLHLGVTEAGLPPEGIIKTRIAFEQLISAGIGDTIRVSLTLPNDDKGQEIDVGRELLKDISEGRFRSVPENFLDGLNIIACPSCSRVENDKFVDLAQDVRKMTEYAEKYKLTIAVMGCRVNGPGETDDADLGLWCGPTRVN
;
A
#
# COMPACT_ATOMS: atom_id res chain seq x y z
N GLN A 1 -2.44 32.46 2.90
CA GLN A 1 -2.07 33.89 2.75
C GLN A 1 -3.13 34.87 3.27
N MET A 2 -4.41 34.80 2.84
CA MET A 2 -5.47 35.70 3.35
C MET A 2 -5.64 35.60 4.88
N LEU A 3 -5.59 34.42 5.47
CA LEU A 3 -5.68 34.25 6.93
C LEU A 3 -4.43 34.75 7.62
N ASP A 4 -3.25 34.55 7.03
CA ASP A 4 -1.99 35.09 7.55
C ASP A 4 -2.00 36.65 7.56
N ASP A 5 -2.49 37.25 6.46
CA ASP A 5 -2.63 38.68 6.34
C ASP A 5 -3.61 39.26 7.39
N MET A 6 -4.59 38.46 7.80
CA MET A 6 -5.54 38.79 8.88
C MET A 6 -5.02 38.43 10.28
N GLN A 7 -3.85 37.88 10.41
CA GLN A 7 -3.29 37.34 11.67
C GLN A 7 -4.23 36.34 12.37
N PHE A 8 -4.93 35.53 11.58
CA PHE A 8 -5.84 34.51 12.10
C PHE A 8 -5.16 33.14 12.02
N ASP A 9 -4.82 32.57 13.18
CA ASP A 9 -4.03 31.34 13.34
C ASP A 9 -4.83 30.17 13.92
N ASN A 10 -6.07 30.39 14.35
CA ASN A 10 -6.91 29.34 14.95
C ASN A 10 -7.72 28.60 13.89
N TYR A 11 -7.03 27.85 13.02
CA TYR A 11 -7.64 27.01 11.98
C TYR A 11 -6.81 25.76 11.71
N CYS A 12 -7.42 24.76 11.08
CA CYS A 12 -6.73 23.63 10.47
C CYS A 12 -7.09 23.52 8.97
N VAL A 13 -6.23 22.89 8.22
CA VAL A 13 -6.45 22.66 6.78
C VAL A 13 -6.80 21.20 6.53
N SER A 14 -7.69 20.96 5.58
CA SER A 14 -8.09 19.62 5.17
C SER A 14 -8.02 19.49 3.65
N LEU A 15 -7.08 18.69 3.17
CA LEU A 15 -6.88 18.39 1.75
C LEU A 15 -7.28 16.95 1.52
N LYS A 16 -8.40 16.75 0.85
CA LYS A 16 -9.03 15.43 0.68
C LYS A 16 -9.32 15.12 -0.78
N ASP A 17 -9.19 13.86 -1.13
CA ASP A 17 -9.60 13.27 -2.41
C ASP A 17 -10.10 11.85 -2.14
N SER A 18 -10.76 11.23 -3.10
CA SER A 18 -11.15 9.82 -3.06
C SER A 18 -10.01 8.87 -3.46
N ASP A 19 -8.96 9.42 -4.01
CA ASP A 19 -7.71 8.75 -4.38
C ASP A 19 -6.67 8.95 -3.28
N SER A 20 -6.18 7.84 -2.73
CA SER A 20 -5.22 7.84 -1.63
C SER A 20 -3.89 8.50 -2.00
N ASP A 21 -3.41 8.31 -3.24
CA ASP A 21 -2.13 8.86 -3.70
C ASP A 21 -2.21 10.39 -3.81
N LYS A 22 -3.34 10.92 -4.29
CA LYS A 22 -3.57 12.37 -4.33
C LYS A 22 -3.65 12.97 -2.92
N VAL A 23 -4.29 12.26 -1.98
CA VAL A 23 -4.32 12.68 -0.57
C VAL A 23 -2.91 12.74 0.00
N ILE A 24 -2.09 11.73 -0.26
CA ILE A 24 -0.69 11.67 0.20
C ILE A 24 0.10 12.84 -0.38
N ASP A 25 0.07 13.02 -1.70
CA ASP A 25 0.84 14.07 -2.37
C ASP A 25 0.44 15.48 -1.93
N ALA A 26 -0.87 15.77 -1.89
CA ALA A 26 -1.35 17.09 -1.51
C ALA A 26 -0.97 17.44 -0.06
N ASN A 27 -1.14 16.51 0.88
CA ASN A 27 -0.81 16.75 2.28
C ASN A 27 0.70 16.84 2.52
N ARG A 28 1.52 16.01 1.84
CA ARG A 28 2.99 16.12 1.91
C ARG A 28 3.50 17.47 1.41
N ARG A 29 2.98 17.93 0.28
CA ARG A 29 3.36 19.22 -0.29
C ARG A 29 2.96 20.37 0.63
N PHE A 30 1.74 20.33 1.14
CA PHE A 30 1.28 21.38 2.06
C PHE A 30 2.08 21.39 3.36
N ALA A 31 2.33 20.23 3.97
CA ALA A 31 3.13 20.12 5.19
C ALA A 31 4.57 20.63 5.02
N ALA A 32 5.15 20.45 3.82
CA ALA A 32 6.48 20.98 3.50
C ALA A 32 6.48 22.51 3.37
N GLU A 33 5.41 23.10 2.82
CA GLU A 33 5.27 24.57 2.65
C GLU A 33 4.80 25.27 3.92
N ARG A 34 3.94 24.64 4.71
CA ARG A 34 3.30 25.20 5.91
C ARG A 34 3.32 24.19 7.07
N PRO A 35 4.49 23.91 7.64
CA PRO A 35 4.64 22.99 8.76
C PRO A 35 4.01 23.48 10.07
N ASP A 36 3.66 24.75 10.12
CA ASP A 36 3.03 25.45 11.25
C ASP A 36 1.50 25.23 11.32
N ILE A 37 0.87 24.73 10.25
CA ILE A 37 -0.58 24.63 10.17
C ILE A 37 -1.05 23.19 10.39
N PRO A 38 -1.93 22.94 11.38
CA PRO A 38 -2.48 21.63 11.63
C PRO A 38 -3.26 21.08 10.43
N LEU A 39 -3.08 19.77 10.15
CA LEU A 39 -3.76 19.06 9.08
C LEU A 39 -4.82 18.10 9.60
N HIS A 40 -6.01 18.18 9.01
CA HIS A 40 -7.09 17.20 9.21
C HIS A 40 -7.13 16.22 8.03
N LEU A 41 -6.62 15.01 8.26
CA LEU A 41 -6.51 13.99 7.21
C LEU A 41 -7.83 13.25 6.98
N GLY A 42 -8.05 12.85 5.74
CA GLY A 42 -9.15 11.97 5.37
C GLY A 42 -9.14 11.63 3.89
N VAL A 43 -9.53 10.40 3.58
CA VAL A 43 -9.90 9.99 2.21
C VAL A 43 -11.41 10.18 2.11
N THR A 44 -11.87 11.10 1.25
CA THR A 44 -13.29 11.34 1.06
C THR A 44 -13.88 10.29 0.14
N GLU A 45 -15.15 9.92 0.37
CA GLU A 45 -15.82 8.92 -0.48
C GLU A 45 -15.01 7.64 -0.69
N ALA A 46 -14.37 7.16 0.38
CA ALA A 46 -13.48 6.01 0.30
C ALA A 46 -14.18 4.73 -0.17
N GLY A 47 -15.49 4.62 0.07
CA GLY A 47 -16.32 3.53 -0.39
C GLY A 47 -16.72 2.54 0.71
N LEU A 48 -17.22 1.39 0.27
CA LEU A 48 -17.63 0.29 1.17
C LEU A 48 -16.41 -0.36 1.83
N PRO A 49 -16.55 -0.93 3.03
CA PRO A 49 -15.58 -1.90 3.54
C PRO A 49 -15.54 -3.18 2.67
N PRO A 50 -14.37 -3.81 2.47
CA PRO A 50 -13.06 -3.45 3.03
C PRO A 50 -12.29 -2.41 2.22
N GLU A 51 -12.68 -2.08 0.98
CA GLU A 51 -11.90 -1.24 0.06
C GLU A 51 -11.71 0.18 0.60
N GLY A 52 -12.76 0.76 1.20
CA GLY A 52 -12.68 2.08 1.81
C GLY A 52 -11.69 2.13 3.00
N ILE A 53 -11.61 1.04 3.76
CA ILE A 53 -10.65 0.90 4.86
C ILE A 53 -9.23 0.82 4.31
N ILE A 54 -9.02 0.04 3.23
CA ILE A 54 -7.71 -0.10 2.58
C ILE A 54 -7.21 1.23 2.05
N LYS A 55 -8.06 1.98 1.31
CA LYS A 55 -7.71 3.31 0.81
C LYS A 55 -7.32 4.28 1.93
N THR A 56 -8.12 4.30 3.01
CA THR A 56 -7.85 5.14 4.18
C THR A 56 -6.53 4.75 4.83
N ARG A 57 -6.27 3.45 4.98
CA ARG A 57 -5.05 2.91 5.56
C ARG A 57 -3.81 3.30 4.76
N ILE A 58 -3.85 3.17 3.43
CA ILE A 58 -2.74 3.56 2.54
C ILE A 58 -2.35 5.02 2.79
N ALA A 59 -3.32 5.93 2.78
CA ALA A 59 -3.04 7.34 3.00
C ALA A 59 -2.51 7.64 4.42
N PHE A 60 -3.14 7.06 5.44
CA PHE A 60 -2.81 7.39 6.84
C PHE A 60 -1.48 6.78 7.28
N GLU A 61 -1.17 5.55 6.88
CA GLU A 61 0.13 4.93 7.16
C GLU A 61 1.27 5.73 6.55
N GLN A 62 1.09 6.26 5.34
CA GLN A 62 2.10 7.06 4.65
C GLN A 62 2.29 8.48 5.22
N LEU A 63 1.23 9.08 5.72
CA LEU A 63 1.26 10.45 6.23
C LEU A 63 1.61 10.50 7.71
N ILE A 64 0.90 9.74 8.54
CA ILE A 64 1.06 9.79 10.00
C ILE A 64 2.42 9.23 10.43
N SER A 65 2.95 8.18 9.76
CA SER A 65 4.30 7.69 10.02
C SER A 65 5.39 8.72 9.70
N ALA A 66 5.11 9.64 8.77
CA ALA A 66 5.98 10.76 8.45
C ALA A 66 5.77 11.99 9.36
N GLY A 67 4.93 11.88 10.40
CA GLY A 67 4.59 12.98 11.30
C GLY A 67 3.64 14.03 10.70
N ILE A 68 2.90 13.67 9.65
CA ILE A 68 1.96 14.55 8.97
C ILE A 68 0.53 14.19 9.37
N GLY A 69 -0.20 15.16 9.96
CA GLY A 69 -1.60 15.03 10.35
C GLY A 69 -1.80 15.09 11.87
N ASP A 70 -2.75 15.92 12.28
CA ASP A 70 -3.07 16.22 13.68
C ASP A 70 -4.40 15.61 14.10
N THR A 71 -5.33 15.55 13.16
CA THR A 71 -6.63 14.91 13.33
C THR A 71 -7.01 14.09 12.10
N ILE A 72 -7.88 13.11 12.28
CA ILE A 72 -8.30 12.21 11.19
C ILE A 72 -9.82 12.11 11.09
N ARG A 73 -10.29 11.79 9.88
CA ARG A 73 -11.64 11.30 9.61
C ARG A 73 -11.58 10.07 8.72
N VAL A 74 -12.21 9.00 9.17
CA VAL A 74 -12.54 7.84 8.33
C VAL A 74 -13.91 8.09 7.70
N SER A 75 -14.04 7.85 6.39
CA SER A 75 -15.28 8.09 5.64
C SER A 75 -15.64 6.83 4.83
N LEU A 76 -16.56 6.04 5.36
CA LEU A 76 -17.00 4.78 4.78
C LEU A 76 -18.47 4.86 4.35
N THR A 77 -18.81 4.10 3.33
CA THR A 77 -20.21 3.91 2.93
C THR A 77 -20.83 2.84 3.83
N LEU A 78 -21.50 3.29 4.88
CA LEU A 78 -22.14 2.45 5.88
C LEU A 78 -23.57 2.93 6.15
N PRO A 79 -24.50 2.04 6.57
CA PRO A 79 -25.78 2.45 7.14
C PRO A 79 -25.59 3.41 8.32
N ASN A 80 -26.55 4.28 8.57
CA ASN A 80 -26.43 5.29 9.64
C ASN A 80 -26.21 4.67 11.02
N ASP A 81 -26.83 3.53 11.30
CA ASP A 81 -26.72 2.83 12.57
C ASP A 81 -25.31 2.22 12.77
N ASP A 82 -24.58 2.00 11.70
CA ASP A 82 -23.25 1.40 11.69
C ASP A 82 -22.10 2.43 11.61
N LYS A 83 -22.41 3.73 11.55
CA LYS A 83 -21.41 4.80 11.45
C LYS A 83 -20.37 4.82 12.57
N GLY A 84 -20.68 4.22 13.71
CA GLY A 84 -19.71 4.01 14.79
C GLY A 84 -18.47 3.23 14.37
N GLN A 85 -18.58 2.36 13.38
CA GLN A 85 -17.44 1.58 12.83
C GLN A 85 -16.34 2.47 12.27
N GLU A 86 -16.66 3.67 11.75
CA GLU A 86 -15.63 4.63 11.28
C GLU A 86 -14.68 5.05 12.41
N ILE A 87 -15.20 5.17 13.64
CA ILE A 87 -14.40 5.50 14.83
C ILE A 87 -13.52 4.32 15.22
N ASP A 88 -14.05 3.12 15.20
CA ASP A 88 -13.32 1.91 15.57
C ASP A 88 -12.17 1.64 14.57
N VAL A 89 -12.45 1.76 13.27
CA VAL A 89 -11.45 1.69 12.22
C VAL A 89 -10.36 2.75 12.41
N GLY A 90 -10.75 4.00 12.69
CA GLY A 90 -9.78 5.08 12.93
C GLY A 90 -8.88 4.79 14.14
N ARG A 91 -9.44 4.28 15.24
CA ARG A 91 -8.68 3.91 16.44
C ARG A 91 -7.74 2.74 16.18
N GLU A 92 -8.19 1.71 15.45
CA GLU A 92 -7.36 0.57 15.08
C GLU A 92 -6.20 1.02 14.20
N LEU A 93 -6.45 1.86 13.19
CA LEU A 93 -5.43 2.43 12.32
C LEU A 93 -4.36 3.19 13.11
N LEU A 94 -4.77 4.10 13.98
CA LEU A 94 -3.82 4.88 14.79
C LEU A 94 -3.01 3.99 15.74
N LYS A 95 -3.65 2.97 16.32
CA LYS A 95 -2.95 2.00 17.16
C LYS A 95 -1.91 1.22 16.36
N ASP A 96 -2.30 0.68 15.18
CA ASP A 96 -1.38 -0.06 14.32
C ASP A 96 -0.17 0.80 13.93
N ILE A 97 -0.40 2.05 13.51
CA ILE A 97 0.69 2.99 13.15
C ILE A 97 1.60 3.29 14.35
N SER A 98 1.01 3.53 15.52
CA SER A 98 1.78 3.82 16.73
C SER A 98 2.65 2.66 17.21
N GLU A 99 2.26 1.43 16.87
CA GLU A 99 2.98 0.20 17.18
C GLU A 99 3.88 -0.26 16.01
N GLY A 100 4.01 0.55 14.95
CA GLY A 100 4.83 0.23 13.78
C GLY A 100 4.24 -0.89 12.89
N ARG A 101 2.96 -1.21 13.04
CA ARG A 101 2.30 -2.22 12.22
C ARG A 101 1.67 -1.59 10.98
N PHE A 102 2.38 -1.66 9.88
CA PHE A 102 1.90 -1.21 8.56
C PHE A 102 1.35 -2.39 7.79
N ARG A 103 0.06 -2.31 7.40
CA ARG A 103 -0.63 -3.40 6.70
C ARG A 103 -0.88 -3.09 5.23
N SER A 104 -0.77 -1.84 4.82
CA SER A 104 -0.87 -1.42 3.41
C SER A 104 0.43 -1.64 2.65
N VAL A 105 1.55 -1.56 3.35
CA VAL A 105 2.88 -1.87 2.81
C VAL A 105 3.52 -2.86 3.78
N PRO A 106 3.74 -4.12 3.40
CA PRO A 106 4.50 -5.06 4.23
C PRO A 106 5.87 -4.48 4.59
N GLU A 107 6.31 -4.67 5.83
CA GLU A 107 7.55 -4.09 6.38
C GLU A 107 8.79 -4.32 5.49
N ASN A 108 8.80 -5.39 4.71
CA ASN A 108 9.92 -5.79 3.86
C ASN A 108 9.58 -5.79 2.36
N PHE A 109 8.54 -5.08 1.94
CA PHE A 109 8.08 -5.13 0.54
C PHE A 109 9.18 -4.70 -0.46
N LEU A 110 10.09 -3.82 -0.05
CA LEU A 110 11.21 -3.36 -0.88
C LEU A 110 12.58 -3.82 -0.39
N ASP A 111 12.68 -4.34 0.83
CA ASP A 111 13.96 -4.63 1.47
C ASP A 111 14.20 -6.13 1.76
N GLY A 112 13.20 -6.98 1.53
CA GLY A 112 13.24 -8.42 1.74
C GLY A 112 13.21 -9.23 0.46
N LEU A 113 12.84 -10.49 0.60
CA LEU A 113 12.61 -11.40 -0.52
C LEU A 113 11.37 -10.95 -1.32
N ASN A 114 11.57 -10.64 -2.58
CA ASN A 114 10.51 -10.31 -3.52
C ASN A 114 10.31 -11.48 -4.50
N ILE A 115 9.08 -11.99 -4.61
CA ILE A 115 8.74 -13.04 -5.58
C ILE A 115 7.79 -12.45 -6.61
N ILE A 116 8.28 -12.29 -7.84
CA ILE A 116 7.50 -11.88 -9.00
C ILE A 116 6.93 -13.13 -9.66
N ALA A 117 5.62 -13.17 -9.84
CA ALA A 117 4.96 -14.31 -10.47
C ALA A 117 4.14 -13.91 -11.70
N CYS A 118 4.10 -14.78 -12.68
CA CYS A 118 3.37 -14.62 -13.92
C CYS A 118 1.84 -14.49 -13.67
N PRO A 119 1.13 -13.57 -14.36
CA PRO A 119 -0.31 -13.38 -14.19
C PRO A 119 -1.19 -14.43 -14.89
N SER A 120 -0.61 -15.52 -15.42
CA SER A 120 -1.34 -16.60 -16.10
C SER A 120 -2.10 -16.13 -17.37
N CYS A 121 -1.39 -15.57 -18.33
CA CYS A 121 -1.99 -15.18 -19.61
C CYS A 121 -2.13 -16.40 -20.57
N SER A 122 -2.71 -16.18 -21.76
CA SER A 122 -2.91 -17.22 -22.79
C SER A 122 -1.63 -17.89 -23.34
N ARG A 123 -0.44 -17.40 -22.98
CA ARG A 123 0.86 -17.96 -23.35
C ARG A 123 1.39 -19.00 -22.36
N VAL A 124 0.70 -19.21 -21.25
CA VAL A 124 1.08 -20.22 -20.26
C VAL A 124 0.94 -21.61 -20.90
N GLU A 125 2.04 -22.36 -20.90
CA GLU A 125 2.11 -23.70 -21.48
C GLU A 125 1.76 -24.78 -20.44
N ASN A 126 1.85 -24.47 -19.15
CA ASN A 126 1.62 -25.41 -18.05
C ASN A 126 1.18 -24.66 -16.78
N ASP A 127 -0.02 -24.93 -16.29
CA ASP A 127 -0.61 -24.30 -15.11
C ASP A 127 0.12 -24.64 -13.79
N LYS A 128 1.01 -25.63 -13.81
CA LYS A 128 1.83 -26.02 -12.65
C LYS A 128 2.79 -24.93 -12.15
N PHE A 129 2.96 -23.85 -12.91
CA PHE A 129 3.77 -22.73 -12.45
C PHE A 129 3.15 -22.02 -11.23
N VAL A 130 1.83 -22.11 -11.03
CA VAL A 130 1.17 -21.56 -9.83
C VAL A 130 1.59 -22.32 -8.59
N ASP A 131 1.57 -23.65 -8.66
CA ASP A 131 2.07 -24.53 -7.58
C ASP A 131 3.56 -24.25 -7.34
N LEU A 132 4.35 -24.13 -8.43
CA LEU A 132 5.76 -23.79 -8.36
C LEU A 132 6.02 -22.48 -7.65
N ALA A 133 5.24 -21.43 -7.93
CA ALA A 133 5.38 -20.14 -7.26
C ALA A 133 5.12 -20.25 -5.76
N GLN A 134 4.13 -21.05 -5.36
CA GLN A 134 3.85 -21.31 -3.94
C GLN A 134 4.96 -22.12 -3.27
N ASP A 135 5.48 -23.12 -3.96
CA ASP A 135 6.58 -23.95 -3.47
C ASP A 135 7.87 -23.14 -3.34
N VAL A 136 8.19 -22.28 -4.33
CA VAL A 136 9.33 -21.35 -4.28
C VAL A 136 9.19 -20.45 -3.06
N ARG A 137 8.01 -19.88 -2.81
CA ARG A 137 7.78 -19.03 -1.65
C ARG A 137 8.08 -19.75 -0.33
N LYS A 138 7.58 -21.00 -0.19
CA LYS A 138 7.84 -21.80 1.01
C LYS A 138 9.31 -22.18 1.14
N MET A 139 9.94 -22.59 0.05
CA MET A 139 11.35 -23.01 0.04
C MET A 139 12.32 -21.87 0.32
N THR A 140 11.92 -20.63 0.08
CA THR A 140 12.75 -19.43 0.22
C THR A 140 12.40 -18.57 1.44
N GLU A 141 11.52 -19.02 2.32
CA GLU A 141 11.17 -18.31 3.59
C GLU A 141 12.42 -17.92 4.40
N TYR A 142 13.47 -18.77 4.42
CA TYR A 142 14.73 -18.47 5.09
C TYR A 142 15.47 -17.26 4.49
N ALA A 143 15.13 -16.87 3.28
CA ALA A 143 15.74 -15.77 2.54
C ALA A 143 15.01 -14.43 2.71
N GLU A 144 13.92 -14.37 3.49
CA GLU A 144 13.15 -13.13 3.73
C GLU A 144 13.98 -11.96 4.24
N LYS A 145 15.08 -12.26 4.94
CA LYS A 145 16.03 -11.24 5.44
C LYS A 145 17.01 -10.70 4.40
N TYR A 146 17.03 -11.28 3.19
CA TYR A 146 17.92 -10.87 2.12
C TYR A 146 17.13 -10.09 1.07
N LYS A 147 17.73 -9.05 0.53
CA LYS A 147 17.18 -8.31 -0.60
C LYS A 147 17.43 -9.10 -1.87
N LEU A 148 16.50 -10.00 -2.19
CA LEU A 148 16.54 -10.87 -3.36
C LEU A 148 15.23 -10.80 -4.11
N THR A 149 15.29 -10.78 -5.43
CA THR A 149 14.12 -10.92 -6.30
C THR A 149 14.17 -12.24 -7.04
N ILE A 150 13.11 -13.04 -6.90
CA ILE A 150 12.94 -14.30 -7.62
C ILE A 150 11.73 -14.17 -8.55
N ALA A 151 11.92 -14.43 -9.84
CA ALA A 151 10.85 -14.43 -10.82
C ALA A 151 10.40 -15.84 -11.15
N VAL A 152 9.08 -16.11 -11.11
CA VAL A 152 8.48 -17.40 -11.46
C VAL A 152 7.50 -17.18 -12.62
N MET A 153 7.89 -17.62 -13.81
CA MET A 153 7.18 -17.36 -15.05
C MET A 153 6.55 -18.64 -15.64
N GLY A 154 5.33 -18.50 -16.16
CA GLY A 154 4.55 -19.61 -16.72
C GLY A 154 4.86 -19.94 -18.17
N CYS A 155 5.74 -19.21 -18.84
CA CYS A 155 6.13 -19.49 -20.23
C CYS A 155 7.56 -19.03 -20.53
N ARG A 156 8.14 -19.59 -21.60
CA ARG A 156 9.49 -19.22 -22.04
C ARG A 156 9.60 -17.90 -22.79
N VAL A 157 8.47 -17.25 -23.09
CA VAL A 157 8.50 -15.94 -23.78
C VAL A 157 8.84 -14.85 -22.76
N ASN A 158 8.16 -14.84 -21.62
CA ASN A 158 8.39 -13.87 -20.56
C ASN A 158 9.46 -14.31 -19.56
N GLY A 159 9.79 -15.62 -19.52
CA GLY A 159 10.81 -16.15 -18.65
C GLY A 159 12.13 -15.39 -18.76
N PRO A 160 12.79 -15.38 -19.92
CA PRO A 160 14.05 -14.66 -20.11
C PRO A 160 13.91 -13.15 -20.07
N GLY A 161 12.79 -12.59 -20.57
CA GLY A 161 12.65 -11.14 -20.76
C GLY A 161 12.23 -10.37 -19.51
N GLU A 162 11.31 -10.92 -18.69
CA GLU A 162 10.83 -10.27 -17.48
C GLU A 162 11.65 -10.64 -16.22
N THR A 163 12.65 -11.50 -16.38
CA THR A 163 13.55 -11.89 -15.29
C THR A 163 14.86 -11.09 -15.29
N ASP A 164 15.07 -10.18 -16.23
CA ASP A 164 16.30 -9.39 -16.34
C ASP A 164 16.58 -8.56 -15.07
N ASP A 165 15.53 -8.13 -14.35
CA ASP A 165 15.63 -7.40 -13.08
C ASP A 165 15.61 -8.31 -11.85
N ALA A 166 15.50 -9.63 -12.03
CA ALA A 166 15.48 -10.59 -10.94
C ALA A 166 16.86 -11.23 -10.73
N ASP A 167 17.19 -11.52 -9.47
CA ASP A 167 18.42 -12.24 -9.14
C ASP A 167 18.37 -13.70 -9.56
N LEU A 168 17.18 -14.31 -9.52
CA LEU A 168 16.90 -15.68 -9.95
C LEU A 168 15.62 -15.74 -10.77
N GLY A 169 15.65 -16.48 -11.87
CA GLY A 169 14.48 -16.71 -12.73
C GLY A 169 14.18 -18.17 -12.92
N LEU A 170 12.90 -18.56 -12.72
CA LEU A 170 12.38 -19.87 -13.04
C LEU A 170 11.25 -19.71 -14.06
N TRP A 171 11.26 -20.51 -15.12
CA TRP A 171 10.12 -20.52 -16.05
C TRP A 171 9.73 -21.93 -16.45
N CYS A 172 8.42 -22.13 -16.52
CA CYS A 172 7.84 -23.38 -16.94
C CYS A 172 7.84 -23.49 -18.47
N GLY A 173 8.42 -24.57 -18.97
CA GLY A 173 8.16 -25.07 -20.32
C GLY A 173 7.06 -26.13 -20.28
N PRO A 174 6.73 -26.77 -21.43
CA PRO A 174 5.68 -27.76 -21.50
C PRO A 174 5.88 -28.98 -20.58
N THR A 175 7.12 -29.35 -20.32
CA THR A 175 7.48 -30.58 -19.60
C THR A 175 8.48 -30.40 -18.47
N ARG A 176 9.05 -29.21 -18.30
CA ARG A 176 10.09 -28.95 -17.28
C ARG A 176 10.13 -27.49 -16.86
N VAL A 177 10.70 -27.26 -15.68
CA VAL A 177 11.12 -25.94 -15.18
C VAL A 177 12.57 -25.72 -15.58
N ASN A 178 12.88 -24.49 -16.00
CA ASN A 178 14.23 -24.04 -16.36
C ASN A 178 14.68 -22.97 -15.38
#